data_dce80e41c9c3905757ff2f4350fffdb4
#
_entry.id   dce80e41c9c3905757ff2f4350fffdb4
#
_cell.length_a   1.000
_cell.length_b   1.000
_cell.length_c   1.000
_cell.angle_alpha   90.00
_cell.angle_beta   90.00
_cell.angle_gamma   90.00
#
_symmetry.space_group_name_H-M   'P 1'
#
loop_
_entity.id
_entity.type
_entity.pdbx_description
1 polymer ?
#
loop_
_entity_poly.entity_id
_entity_poly.type
_entity_poly.pdbx_seq_one_letter_code
_entity_poly.pdbx_strand_id
1 'polypeptide(L)'
;NRDNGDIEIFRKLIVAENPENSNTEIKLEDAINLNEINKDKAVGDEVLQPLPSFDFGRIAAQTAKQVISFNVREAERERQYNDFIDKKDTILSGIVKRLEFGNVIADLGRTEAIIQKNEMIPRENIKAGDRIKAYCYDVRREPRGQQIFLSRAHPKFMEKLFVQEVPEIYDGLIEIKSSSRDPGSRAKICVKAVDTSLDPVGACVGMRGSRVQAVVNELQGEKIDIVNWSEDPAILVSNALSPAEVQRVNVDSERKKLDVILTEENLSKAIGRRGQNVRLATKLLNYEINIMTDAEDSERRQSEFKEKTENFVKNLELDETLGQLLVAEGFSSIDDIKDTTADSLMKIEGIEAVSYTHLRAH
;
A
#
# COMPACT_ATOMS: atom_id res chain seq x y z
N ASN A 1 -41.30 0.48 -36.31
CA ASN A 1 -41.50 1.24 -37.54
C ASN A 1 -41.45 2.72 -37.22
N ARG A 2 -40.61 3.51 -37.91
CA ARG A 2 -40.45 4.96 -37.58
C ARG A 2 -41.63 5.81 -38.06
N ASP A 3 -42.42 5.30 -39.02
CA ASP A 3 -43.47 6.06 -39.68
C ASP A 3 -44.81 6.03 -38.90
N ASN A 4 -45.11 4.87 -38.28
CA ASN A 4 -46.42 4.69 -37.59
C ASN A 4 -46.26 4.59 -36.04
N GLY A 5 -45.01 4.48 -35.53
CA GLY A 5 -44.75 4.22 -34.14
C GLY A 5 -45.05 2.79 -33.68
N ASP A 6 -45.42 1.90 -34.60
CA ASP A 6 -45.70 0.49 -34.31
C ASP A 6 -44.44 -0.29 -34.04
N ILE A 7 -44.50 -1.20 -33.07
CA ILE A 7 -43.40 -2.09 -32.71
C ILE A 7 -43.64 -3.44 -33.38
N GLU A 8 -42.77 -3.80 -34.32
CA GLU A 8 -42.71 -5.13 -34.92
C GLU A 8 -41.68 -5.97 -34.19
N ILE A 9 -42.08 -7.14 -33.71
CA ILE A 9 -41.21 -8.07 -33.01
C ILE A 9 -40.96 -9.27 -33.88
N PHE A 10 -39.69 -9.60 -34.05
CA PHE A 10 -39.25 -10.75 -34.79
C PHE A 10 -38.48 -11.69 -33.90
N ARG A 11 -38.76 -13.00 -33.99
CA ARG A 11 -37.92 -14.06 -33.43
C ARG A 11 -36.83 -14.39 -34.43
N LYS A 12 -35.60 -14.35 -34.01
CA LYS A 12 -34.44 -14.76 -34.82
C LYS A 12 -34.25 -16.27 -34.65
N LEU A 13 -34.35 -17.01 -35.76
CA LEU A 13 -34.18 -18.45 -35.82
C LEU A 13 -33.02 -18.78 -36.77
N ILE A 14 -32.29 -19.85 -36.46
CA ILE A 14 -31.22 -20.40 -37.34
C ILE A 14 -31.77 -21.61 -38.04
N VAL A 15 -31.58 -21.69 -39.35
CA VAL A 15 -32.00 -22.87 -40.16
C VAL A 15 -31.07 -24.03 -39.83
N ALA A 16 -31.64 -25.12 -39.30
CA ALA A 16 -30.93 -26.36 -38.99
C ALA A 16 -31.59 -27.57 -39.69
N GLU A 17 -30.79 -28.58 -40.02
CA GLU A 17 -31.32 -29.83 -40.58
C GLU A 17 -32.17 -30.61 -39.57
N ASN A 18 -31.68 -30.66 -38.33
CA ASN A 18 -32.37 -31.27 -37.18
C ASN A 18 -32.41 -30.28 -35.99
N PRO A 19 -33.47 -29.48 -35.89
CA PRO A 19 -33.56 -28.49 -34.78
C PRO A 19 -33.71 -29.19 -33.44
N GLU A 20 -32.78 -28.93 -32.53
CA GLU A 20 -32.82 -29.43 -31.15
C GLU A 20 -33.67 -28.48 -30.24
N ASN A 21 -33.68 -27.21 -30.58
CA ASN A 21 -34.39 -26.20 -29.82
C ASN A 21 -35.33 -25.37 -30.68
N SER A 22 -36.63 -25.64 -30.61
CA SER A 22 -37.68 -24.93 -31.38
C SER A 22 -37.78 -23.43 -31.09
N ASN A 23 -37.10 -22.90 -30.08
CA ASN A 23 -37.08 -21.47 -29.81
C ASN A 23 -35.96 -20.70 -30.54
N THR A 24 -34.91 -21.38 -30.96
CA THR A 24 -33.71 -20.80 -31.59
C THR A 24 -33.46 -21.37 -32.99
N GLU A 25 -34.03 -22.52 -33.34
CA GLU A 25 -33.78 -23.25 -34.57
C GLU A 25 -35.07 -23.56 -35.31
N ILE A 26 -35.01 -23.65 -36.64
CA ILE A 26 -36.12 -23.97 -37.50
C ILE A 26 -35.66 -24.87 -38.65
N LYS A 27 -36.51 -25.81 -39.10
CA LYS A 27 -36.25 -26.60 -40.30
C LYS A 27 -36.32 -25.75 -41.57
N LEU A 28 -35.54 -26.10 -42.57
CA LEU A 28 -35.51 -25.38 -43.87
C LEU A 28 -36.89 -25.30 -44.50
N GLU A 29 -37.68 -26.41 -44.47
CA GLU A 29 -39.05 -26.44 -44.99
C GLU A 29 -39.98 -25.48 -44.32
N ASP A 30 -39.90 -25.38 -42.98
CA ASP A 30 -40.72 -24.46 -42.17
C ASP A 30 -40.29 -23.01 -42.36
N ALA A 31 -38.98 -22.77 -42.52
CA ALA A 31 -38.44 -21.44 -42.81
C ALA A 31 -38.93 -20.87 -44.17
N ILE A 32 -39.02 -21.71 -45.18
CA ILE A 32 -39.55 -21.34 -46.51
C ILE A 32 -41.06 -21.02 -46.41
N ASN A 33 -41.79 -21.78 -45.62
CA ASN A 33 -43.23 -21.55 -45.42
C ASN A 33 -43.55 -20.27 -44.63
N LEU A 34 -42.62 -19.78 -43.81
CA LEU A 34 -42.81 -18.55 -43.04
C LEU A 34 -42.84 -17.28 -43.87
N ASN A 35 -42.01 -17.19 -44.91
CA ASN A 35 -41.99 -16.04 -45.81
C ASN A 35 -41.32 -16.43 -47.15
N GLU A 36 -41.88 -15.96 -48.26
CA GLU A 36 -41.35 -16.20 -49.60
C GLU A 36 -39.91 -15.69 -49.79
N ILE A 37 -39.50 -14.69 -49.02
CA ILE A 37 -38.14 -14.13 -49.03
C ILE A 37 -37.09 -15.16 -48.53
N ASN A 38 -37.53 -16.21 -47.86
CA ASN A 38 -36.63 -17.22 -47.29
C ASN A 38 -36.33 -18.39 -48.24
N LYS A 39 -36.79 -18.34 -49.50
CA LYS A 39 -36.61 -19.41 -50.51
C LYS A 39 -35.12 -19.66 -50.85
N ASP A 40 -34.28 -18.64 -50.74
CA ASP A 40 -32.84 -18.70 -51.05
C ASP A 40 -31.96 -18.97 -49.82
N LYS A 41 -32.56 -19.27 -48.65
CA LYS A 41 -31.84 -19.54 -47.41
C LYS A 41 -31.33 -20.95 -47.34
N ALA A 42 -30.09 -21.12 -46.80
CA ALA A 42 -29.42 -22.41 -46.61
C ALA A 42 -29.36 -22.76 -45.12
N VAL A 43 -29.00 -23.99 -44.81
CA VAL A 43 -28.74 -24.43 -43.45
C VAL A 43 -27.59 -23.58 -42.83
N GLY A 44 -27.85 -23.01 -41.64
CA GLY A 44 -26.97 -22.07 -40.97
C GLY A 44 -27.34 -20.60 -41.13
N ASP A 45 -28.30 -20.27 -42.04
CA ASP A 45 -28.76 -18.91 -42.23
C ASP A 45 -29.77 -18.47 -41.13
N GLU A 46 -29.83 -17.17 -40.94
CA GLU A 46 -30.76 -16.55 -40.00
C GLU A 46 -32.09 -16.21 -40.69
N VAL A 47 -33.18 -16.56 -40.03
CA VAL A 47 -34.57 -16.29 -40.49
C VAL A 47 -35.28 -15.50 -39.41
N LEU A 48 -36.03 -14.49 -39.82
CA LEU A 48 -36.84 -13.67 -38.94
C LEU A 48 -38.31 -14.10 -39.01
N GLN A 49 -38.82 -14.67 -37.92
CA GLN A 49 -40.24 -15.02 -37.76
C GLN A 49 -40.97 -13.83 -37.13
N PRO A 50 -41.97 -13.24 -37.83
CA PRO A 50 -42.78 -12.22 -37.23
C PRO A 50 -43.62 -12.81 -36.10
N LEU A 51 -43.60 -12.16 -34.94
CA LEU A 51 -44.44 -12.51 -33.83
C LEU A 51 -45.67 -11.57 -33.83
N PRO A 52 -46.80 -12.05 -33.28
CA PRO A 52 -47.97 -11.17 -33.15
C PRO A 52 -47.63 -9.92 -32.34
N SER A 53 -48.13 -8.77 -32.81
CA SER A 53 -47.98 -7.50 -32.07
C SER A 53 -48.66 -7.60 -30.70
N PHE A 54 -47.87 -7.38 -29.67
CA PHE A 54 -48.42 -7.28 -28.33
C PHE A 54 -48.90 -5.83 -28.07
N ASP A 55 -50.11 -5.68 -27.59
CA ASP A 55 -50.55 -4.43 -27.02
C ASP A 55 -49.76 -4.20 -25.73
N PHE A 56 -48.71 -3.39 -25.81
CA PHE A 56 -47.92 -3.02 -24.65
C PHE A 56 -48.79 -2.07 -23.78
N GLY A 57 -49.58 -2.68 -22.89
CA GLY A 57 -50.24 -1.92 -21.86
C GLY A 57 -49.26 -1.04 -21.08
N ARG A 58 -49.77 0.05 -20.47
CA ARG A 58 -48.97 1.05 -19.74
C ARG A 58 -47.93 0.45 -18.77
N ILE A 59 -48.25 -0.68 -18.16
CA ILE A 59 -47.35 -1.39 -17.21
C ILE A 59 -46.18 -2.02 -17.95
N ALA A 60 -46.40 -2.66 -19.09
CA ALA A 60 -45.33 -3.26 -19.90
C ALA A 60 -44.36 -2.19 -20.46
N ALA A 61 -44.88 -1.05 -20.90
CA ALA A 61 -44.08 0.09 -21.34
C ALA A 61 -43.20 0.67 -20.22
N GLN A 62 -43.75 0.78 -19.00
CA GLN A 62 -42.96 1.22 -17.82
C GLN A 62 -41.86 0.21 -17.46
N THR A 63 -42.17 -1.07 -17.48
CA THR A 63 -41.21 -2.14 -17.21
C THR A 63 -40.08 -2.13 -18.25
N ALA A 64 -40.42 -2.02 -19.54
CA ALA A 64 -39.45 -1.92 -20.62
C ALA A 64 -38.51 -0.70 -20.43
N LYS A 65 -39.08 0.47 -20.09
CA LYS A 65 -38.31 1.68 -19.77
C LYS A 65 -37.35 1.46 -18.60
N GLN A 66 -37.82 0.78 -17.55
CA GLN A 66 -36.95 0.47 -16.38
C GLN A 66 -35.81 -0.46 -16.75
N VAL A 67 -36.09 -1.55 -17.51
CA VAL A 67 -35.06 -2.53 -17.94
C VAL A 67 -34.05 -1.86 -18.88
N ILE A 68 -34.52 -1.07 -19.84
CA ILE A 68 -33.62 -0.33 -20.74
C ILE A 68 -32.75 0.65 -19.93
N SER A 69 -33.36 1.43 -19.03
CA SER A 69 -32.61 2.37 -18.19
C SER A 69 -31.62 1.67 -17.28
N PHE A 70 -31.93 0.48 -16.78
CA PHE A 70 -31.03 -0.33 -15.98
C PHE A 70 -29.84 -0.82 -16.82
N ASN A 71 -30.10 -1.43 -17.98
CA ASN A 71 -29.06 -1.94 -18.86
C ASN A 71 -28.13 -0.83 -19.40
N VAL A 72 -28.68 0.33 -19.74
CA VAL A 72 -27.87 1.50 -20.14
C VAL A 72 -26.94 1.94 -19.01
N ARG A 73 -27.47 2.06 -17.78
CA ARG A 73 -26.65 2.42 -16.62
C ARG A 73 -25.57 1.37 -16.32
N GLU A 74 -25.90 0.10 -16.45
CA GLU A 74 -24.93 -0.98 -16.25
C GLU A 74 -23.81 -0.92 -17.29
N ALA A 75 -24.14 -0.73 -18.56
CA ALA A 75 -23.17 -0.57 -19.63
C ALA A 75 -22.31 0.71 -19.46
N GLU A 76 -22.89 1.82 -19.00
CA GLU A 76 -22.12 3.03 -18.68
C GLU A 76 -21.16 2.78 -17.52
N ARG A 77 -21.57 2.05 -16.49
CA ARG A 77 -20.73 1.71 -15.32
C ARG A 77 -19.58 0.77 -15.73
N GLU A 78 -19.85 -0.23 -16.53
CA GLU A 78 -18.82 -1.13 -17.04
C GLU A 78 -17.80 -0.36 -17.89
N ARG A 79 -18.26 0.55 -18.73
CA ARG A 79 -17.38 1.44 -19.48
C ARG A 79 -16.51 2.32 -18.55
N GLN A 80 -17.10 2.93 -17.53
CA GLN A 80 -16.39 3.75 -16.55
C GLN A 80 -15.32 2.92 -15.83
N TYR A 81 -15.66 1.71 -15.42
CA TYR A 81 -14.70 0.79 -14.81
C TYR A 81 -13.51 0.51 -15.74
N ASN A 82 -13.78 0.15 -17.00
CA ASN A 82 -12.75 -0.17 -17.98
C ASN A 82 -11.88 1.04 -18.34
N ASP A 83 -12.46 2.25 -18.40
CA ASP A 83 -11.73 3.50 -18.70
C ASP A 83 -10.77 3.90 -17.56
N PHE A 84 -10.99 3.41 -16.32
CA PHE A 84 -10.23 3.84 -15.15
C PHE A 84 -9.44 2.72 -14.45
N ILE A 85 -9.62 1.46 -14.80
CA ILE A 85 -8.87 0.35 -14.19
C ILE A 85 -7.35 0.50 -14.37
N ASP A 86 -6.91 0.92 -15.55
CA ASP A 86 -5.50 1.15 -15.87
C ASP A 86 -4.93 2.43 -15.21
N LYS A 87 -5.80 3.28 -14.66
CA LYS A 87 -5.40 4.49 -13.93
C LYS A 87 -5.28 4.27 -12.42
N LYS A 88 -5.48 3.04 -11.97
CA LYS A 88 -5.12 2.66 -10.61
C LYS A 88 -3.63 2.92 -10.38
N ASP A 89 -3.26 3.28 -9.16
CA ASP A 89 -1.89 3.67 -8.78
C ASP A 89 -1.36 4.96 -9.45
N THR A 90 -2.24 5.82 -9.98
CA THR A 90 -1.88 7.13 -10.53
C THR A 90 -2.55 8.29 -9.79
N ILE A 91 -2.07 9.51 -10.03
CA ILE A 91 -2.74 10.73 -9.56
C ILE A 91 -3.80 11.14 -10.59
N LEU A 92 -5.01 11.34 -10.12
CA LEU A 92 -6.12 11.90 -10.89
C LEU A 92 -6.44 13.30 -10.41
N SER A 93 -6.78 14.17 -11.37
CA SER A 93 -7.22 15.54 -11.10
C SER A 93 -8.69 15.66 -11.44
N GLY A 94 -9.45 16.32 -10.58
CA GLY A 94 -10.85 16.55 -10.77
C GLY A 94 -11.33 17.85 -10.15
N ILE A 95 -12.62 18.13 -10.28
CA ILE A 95 -13.29 19.28 -9.64
C ILE A 95 -14.24 18.73 -8.59
N VAL A 96 -14.19 19.29 -7.39
CA VAL A 96 -15.10 18.91 -6.31
C VAL A 96 -16.51 19.32 -6.69
N LYS A 97 -17.41 18.34 -6.84
CA LYS A 97 -18.79 18.56 -7.21
C LYS A 97 -19.65 18.83 -5.99
N ARG A 98 -19.50 18.06 -4.95
CA ARG A 98 -20.26 18.15 -3.70
C ARG A 98 -19.55 17.43 -2.55
N LEU A 99 -19.97 17.76 -1.35
CA LEU A 99 -19.58 17.04 -0.13
C LEU A 99 -20.80 16.29 0.41
N GLU A 100 -20.64 15.00 0.68
CA GLU A 100 -21.70 14.13 1.19
C GLU A 100 -21.21 13.39 2.44
N PHE A 101 -21.82 13.63 3.58
CA PHE A 101 -21.49 12.98 4.86
C PHE A 101 -20.00 13.03 5.23
N GLY A 102 -19.30 14.10 4.84
CA GLY A 102 -17.86 14.26 5.05
C GLY A 102 -16.98 13.63 3.98
N ASN A 103 -17.54 12.95 3.01
CA ASN A 103 -16.83 12.47 1.83
C ASN A 103 -16.86 13.56 0.75
N VAL A 104 -15.83 13.58 -0.08
CA VAL A 104 -15.72 14.47 -1.23
C VAL A 104 -16.06 13.69 -2.50
N ILE A 105 -17.00 14.19 -3.28
CA ILE A 105 -17.30 13.67 -4.60
C ILE A 105 -16.66 14.59 -5.64
N ALA A 106 -15.70 14.07 -6.36
CA ALA A 106 -14.96 14.78 -7.40
C ALA A 106 -15.40 14.32 -8.79
N ASP A 107 -15.59 15.26 -9.68
CA ASP A 107 -15.87 15.03 -11.09
C ASP A 107 -14.55 14.95 -11.86
N LEU A 108 -14.32 13.81 -12.50
CA LEU A 108 -13.15 13.53 -13.35
C LEU A 108 -13.44 13.82 -14.84
N GLY A 109 -14.57 14.48 -15.16
CA GLY A 109 -15.02 14.82 -16.51
C GLY A 109 -15.94 13.77 -17.14
N ARG A 110 -15.65 12.48 -16.99
CA ARG A 110 -16.48 11.39 -17.51
C ARG A 110 -17.22 10.59 -16.44
N THR A 111 -16.73 10.66 -15.22
CA THR A 111 -17.27 9.92 -14.08
C THR A 111 -16.97 10.64 -12.78
N GLU A 112 -17.73 10.28 -11.76
CA GLU A 112 -17.50 10.76 -10.39
C GLU A 112 -16.60 9.78 -9.63
N ALA A 113 -15.68 10.33 -8.85
CA ALA A 113 -14.86 9.61 -7.89
C ALA A 113 -15.19 10.03 -6.46
N ILE A 114 -14.89 9.16 -5.51
CA ILE A 114 -15.09 9.43 -4.10
C ILE A 114 -13.76 9.48 -3.35
N ILE A 115 -13.60 10.50 -2.50
CA ILE A 115 -12.58 10.55 -1.46
C ILE A 115 -13.33 10.41 -0.13
N GLN A 116 -13.10 9.32 0.57
CA GLN A 116 -13.72 9.08 1.87
C GLN A 116 -13.11 10.00 2.93
N LYS A 117 -13.88 10.29 3.97
CA LYS A 117 -13.45 11.19 5.06
C LYS A 117 -12.13 10.80 5.70
N ASN A 118 -11.88 9.51 5.89
CA ASN A 118 -10.63 8.96 6.43
C ASN A 118 -9.45 9.03 5.45
N GLU A 119 -9.73 9.21 4.16
CA GLU A 119 -8.75 9.35 3.08
C GLU A 119 -8.44 10.83 2.73
N MET A 120 -9.01 11.76 3.49
CA MET A 120 -8.74 13.20 3.39
C MET A 120 -7.56 13.60 4.27
N ILE A 121 -6.91 14.72 3.91
CA ILE A 121 -5.93 15.36 4.80
C ILE A 121 -6.69 16.00 5.95
N PRO A 122 -6.34 15.72 7.22
CA PRO A 122 -7.00 16.33 8.36
C PRO A 122 -6.95 17.86 8.30
N ARG A 123 -8.08 18.51 8.56
CA ARG A 123 -8.25 20.00 8.55
C ARG A 123 -8.14 20.65 7.16
N GLU A 124 -8.09 19.89 6.10
CA GLU A 124 -8.16 20.43 4.74
C GLU A 124 -9.56 21.03 4.51
N ASN A 125 -9.60 22.29 4.06
CA ASN A 125 -10.87 22.99 3.79
C ASN A 125 -11.18 22.94 2.30
N ILE A 126 -11.93 21.94 1.88
CA ILE A 126 -12.32 21.70 0.49
C ILE A 126 -13.76 22.20 0.30
N LYS A 127 -13.99 22.90 -0.80
CA LYS A 127 -15.30 23.42 -1.19
C LYS A 127 -15.71 22.88 -2.56
N ALA A 128 -17.02 22.89 -2.82
CA ALA A 128 -17.52 22.60 -4.15
C ALA A 128 -16.98 23.63 -5.16
N GLY A 129 -16.50 23.15 -6.29
CA GLY A 129 -15.83 23.94 -7.33
C GLY A 129 -14.29 23.95 -7.24
N ASP A 130 -13.71 23.52 -6.13
CA ASP A 130 -12.26 23.48 -5.99
C ASP A 130 -11.66 22.39 -6.92
N ARG A 131 -10.47 22.69 -7.48
CA ARG A 131 -9.70 21.69 -8.21
C ARG A 131 -8.90 20.85 -7.21
N ILE A 132 -8.98 19.54 -7.32
CA ILE A 132 -8.35 18.61 -6.40
C ILE A 132 -7.55 17.57 -7.17
N LYS A 133 -6.34 17.25 -6.66
CA LYS A 133 -5.53 16.10 -7.07
C LYS A 133 -5.62 15.04 -6.00
N ALA A 134 -5.74 13.77 -6.37
CA ALA A 134 -5.74 12.67 -5.44
C ALA A 134 -5.20 11.39 -6.07
N TYR A 135 -4.68 10.50 -5.25
CA TYR A 135 -4.17 9.20 -5.65
C TYR A 135 -5.33 8.20 -5.80
N CYS A 136 -5.41 7.54 -6.94
CA CYS A 136 -6.38 6.49 -7.20
C CYS A 136 -5.86 5.17 -6.59
N TYR A 137 -6.36 4.83 -5.40
CA TYR A 137 -5.90 3.61 -4.74
C TYR A 137 -6.71 2.38 -5.13
N ASP A 138 -7.95 2.57 -5.60
CA ASP A 138 -8.76 1.44 -6.02
C ASP A 138 -9.85 1.83 -7.04
N VAL A 139 -10.18 0.89 -7.92
CA VAL A 139 -11.28 0.96 -8.87
C VAL A 139 -12.07 -0.33 -8.76
N ARG A 140 -13.36 -0.25 -8.36
CA ARG A 140 -14.21 -1.41 -8.08
C ARG A 140 -15.48 -1.36 -8.88
N ARG A 141 -16.02 -2.54 -9.20
CA ARG A 141 -17.36 -2.69 -9.75
C ARG A 141 -18.38 -2.59 -8.61
N GLU A 142 -18.88 -1.40 -8.37
CA GLU A 142 -19.89 -1.16 -7.36
C GLU A 142 -21.29 -1.12 -8.01
N PRO A 143 -22.30 -1.81 -7.49
CA PRO A 143 -23.65 -1.77 -8.06
C PRO A 143 -24.32 -0.43 -7.88
N ARG A 144 -23.93 0.35 -6.88
CA ARG A 144 -24.44 1.70 -6.58
C ARG A 144 -23.32 2.61 -6.10
N GLY A 145 -23.40 3.91 -6.42
CA GLY A 145 -22.39 4.89 -5.99
C GLY A 145 -21.20 4.99 -6.94
N GLN A 146 -20.10 5.56 -6.47
CA GLN A 146 -18.88 5.78 -7.25
C GLN A 146 -18.04 4.50 -7.29
N GLN A 147 -17.36 4.26 -8.41
CA GLN A 147 -16.51 3.10 -8.63
C GLN A 147 -15.02 3.41 -8.46
N ILE A 148 -14.66 4.69 -8.45
CA ILE A 148 -13.30 5.17 -8.37
C ILE A 148 -13.05 5.73 -6.98
N PHE A 149 -12.08 5.16 -6.28
CA PHE A 149 -11.73 5.51 -4.92
C PHE A 149 -10.41 6.25 -4.89
N LEU A 150 -10.44 7.45 -4.36
CA LEU A 150 -9.29 8.35 -4.30
C LEU A 150 -8.88 8.60 -2.86
N SER A 151 -7.57 8.83 -2.65
CA SER A 151 -7.00 9.18 -1.36
C SER A 151 -6.04 10.36 -1.47
N ARG A 152 -6.09 11.23 -0.48
CA ARG A 152 -5.10 12.29 -0.23
C ARG A 152 -4.25 11.99 1.00
N ALA A 153 -4.66 11.02 1.82
CA ALA A 153 -3.96 10.59 3.02
C ALA A 153 -2.93 9.49 2.77
N HIS A 154 -3.06 8.71 1.69
CA HIS A 154 -2.21 7.57 1.39
C HIS A 154 -0.74 7.98 1.15
N PRO A 155 0.26 7.22 1.65
CA PRO A 155 1.68 7.53 1.43
C PRO A 155 2.08 7.61 -0.04
N LYS A 156 1.54 6.74 -0.89
CA LYS A 156 1.78 6.75 -2.33
C LYS A 156 1.34 8.04 -3.03
N PHE A 157 0.41 8.81 -2.45
CA PHE A 157 0.05 10.11 -3.00
C PHE A 157 1.27 11.04 -3.02
N MET A 158 2.00 11.11 -1.90
CA MET A 158 3.24 11.90 -1.81
C MET A 158 4.31 11.36 -2.78
N GLU A 159 4.51 10.04 -2.84
CA GLU A 159 5.49 9.43 -3.77
C GLU A 159 5.21 9.82 -5.22
N LYS A 160 3.95 9.73 -5.65
CA LYS A 160 3.55 10.10 -7.02
C LYS A 160 3.65 11.59 -7.29
N LEU A 161 3.47 12.46 -6.27
CA LEU A 161 3.75 13.88 -6.40
C LEU A 161 5.24 14.12 -6.62
N PHE A 162 6.12 13.44 -5.89
CA PHE A 162 7.57 13.52 -6.14
C PHE A 162 7.95 13.06 -7.55
N VAL A 163 7.33 11.99 -8.06
CA VAL A 163 7.54 11.56 -9.45
C VAL A 163 7.16 12.64 -10.46
N GLN A 164 6.12 13.45 -10.17
CA GLN A 164 5.70 14.55 -11.05
C GLN A 164 6.63 15.78 -10.96
N GLU A 165 7.17 16.09 -9.78
CA GLU A 165 7.95 17.31 -9.52
C GLU A 165 9.46 17.10 -9.70
N VAL A 166 9.95 15.85 -9.66
CA VAL A 166 11.38 15.50 -9.73
C VAL A 166 11.66 14.67 -10.97
N PRO A 167 12.18 15.26 -12.05
CA PRO A 167 12.46 14.55 -13.29
C PRO A 167 13.39 13.35 -13.11
N GLU A 168 14.37 13.43 -12.21
CA GLU A 168 15.33 12.36 -11.93
C GLU A 168 14.66 11.10 -11.33
N ILE A 169 13.52 11.27 -10.65
CA ILE A 169 12.70 10.13 -10.20
C ILE A 169 11.88 9.57 -11.37
N TYR A 170 11.31 10.45 -12.19
CA TYR A 170 10.55 10.02 -13.36
C TYR A 170 11.41 9.25 -14.35
N ASP A 171 12.65 9.68 -14.56
CA ASP A 171 13.64 9.05 -15.46
C ASP A 171 14.28 7.78 -14.87
N GLY A 172 13.96 7.47 -13.60
CA GLY A 172 14.49 6.28 -12.91
C GLY A 172 15.93 6.41 -12.43
N LEU A 173 16.50 7.62 -12.41
CA LEU A 173 17.84 7.88 -11.87
C LEU A 173 17.85 7.89 -10.34
N ILE A 174 16.71 8.19 -9.73
CA ILE A 174 16.46 8.14 -8.29
C ILE A 174 15.26 7.25 -8.03
N GLU A 175 15.41 6.31 -7.10
CA GLU A 175 14.35 5.41 -6.67
C GLU A 175 13.81 5.83 -5.30
N ILE A 176 12.50 5.81 -5.15
CA ILE A 176 11.84 5.91 -3.85
C ILE A 176 11.77 4.50 -3.27
N LYS A 177 12.49 4.26 -2.17
CA LYS A 177 12.55 2.95 -1.51
C LYS A 177 11.40 2.73 -0.55
N SER A 178 11.04 3.75 0.20
CA SER A 178 9.94 3.69 1.17
C SER A 178 9.41 5.09 1.49
N SER A 179 8.21 5.14 2.01
CA SER A 179 7.61 6.37 2.52
C SER A 179 6.77 6.11 3.76
N SER A 180 6.74 7.06 4.66
CA SER A 180 5.87 7.06 5.83
C SER A 180 5.24 8.42 6.01
N ARG A 181 3.96 8.44 6.39
CA ARG A 181 3.20 9.67 6.40
C ARG A 181 2.28 9.76 7.61
N ASP A 182 2.19 10.93 8.17
CA ASP A 182 1.19 11.36 9.15
C ASP A 182 0.45 12.54 8.49
N PRO A 183 -0.67 12.26 7.79
CA PRO A 183 -1.30 13.23 6.88
C PRO A 183 -1.61 14.56 7.54
N GLY A 184 -1.24 15.66 6.88
CA GLY A 184 -1.43 17.03 7.36
C GLY A 184 -0.47 17.47 8.48
N SER A 185 0.53 16.66 8.83
CA SER A 185 1.51 16.98 9.86
C SER A 185 2.94 16.82 9.36
N ARG A 186 3.39 15.59 9.18
CA ARG A 186 4.77 15.29 8.75
C ARG A 186 4.84 13.99 7.97
N ALA A 187 5.77 13.92 7.04
CA ALA A 187 6.08 12.72 6.27
C ALA A 187 7.58 12.52 6.16
N LYS A 188 7.98 11.29 5.88
CA LYS A 188 9.35 10.92 5.52
C LYS A 188 9.32 10.13 4.22
N ILE A 189 10.26 10.44 3.34
CA ILE A 189 10.46 9.73 2.09
C ILE A 189 11.93 9.30 2.00
N CYS A 190 12.16 8.03 1.69
CA CYS A 190 13.48 7.46 1.58
C CYS A 190 13.83 7.28 0.10
N VAL A 191 14.94 7.87 -0.32
CA VAL A 191 15.37 7.93 -1.72
C VAL A 191 16.78 7.36 -1.88
N LYS A 192 17.01 6.66 -3.00
CA LYS A 192 18.31 6.10 -3.38
C LYS A 192 18.64 6.54 -4.79
N ALA A 193 19.82 7.08 -5.03
CA ALA A 193 20.33 7.28 -6.39
C ALA A 193 20.82 5.94 -6.96
N VAL A 194 20.56 5.70 -8.23
CA VAL A 194 21.10 4.56 -8.97
C VAL A 194 22.59 4.76 -9.22
N ASP A 195 22.98 5.98 -9.56
CA ASP A 195 24.37 6.38 -9.72
C ASP A 195 24.86 7.10 -8.46
N THR A 196 25.98 6.67 -7.91
CA THR A 196 26.63 7.25 -6.72
C THR A 196 27.10 8.69 -6.89
N SER A 197 27.24 9.18 -8.12
CA SER A 197 27.60 10.55 -8.42
C SER A 197 26.46 11.57 -8.21
N LEU A 198 25.22 11.10 -8.13
CA LEU A 198 24.03 11.93 -7.98
C LEU A 198 23.63 12.04 -6.50
N ASP A 199 23.43 13.27 -6.01
CA ASP A 199 22.83 13.51 -4.70
C ASP A 199 21.29 13.37 -4.78
N PRO A 200 20.70 12.28 -4.26
CA PRO A 200 19.26 12.08 -4.35
C PRO A 200 18.46 13.03 -3.49
N VAL A 201 19.03 13.48 -2.36
CA VAL A 201 18.37 14.40 -1.44
C VAL A 201 18.33 15.80 -2.08
N GLY A 202 19.46 16.27 -2.58
CA GLY A 202 19.56 17.56 -3.25
C GLY A 202 18.66 17.67 -4.48
N ALA A 203 18.57 16.62 -5.30
CA ALA A 203 17.68 16.56 -6.45
C ALA A 203 16.20 16.64 -6.07
N CYS A 204 15.78 15.96 -5.02
CA CYS A 204 14.40 16.01 -4.52
C CYS A 204 14.05 17.35 -3.86
N VAL A 205 14.99 17.99 -3.18
CA VAL A 205 14.83 19.33 -2.60
C VAL A 205 14.68 20.37 -3.71
N GLY A 206 15.54 20.29 -4.73
CA GLY A 206 15.59 21.22 -5.84
C GLY A 206 16.20 22.58 -5.46
N MET A 207 16.34 23.46 -6.45
CA MET A 207 16.92 24.78 -6.22
C MET A 207 16.14 25.57 -5.17
N ARG A 208 16.81 25.94 -4.08
CA ARG A 208 16.21 26.67 -2.93
C ARG A 208 14.96 26.00 -2.36
N GLY A 209 14.84 24.68 -2.49
CA GLY A 209 13.70 23.93 -2.00
C GLY A 209 12.43 24.00 -2.86
N SER A 210 12.53 24.46 -4.11
CA SER A 210 11.36 24.70 -4.97
C SER A 210 10.53 23.44 -5.23
N ARG A 211 11.19 22.29 -5.46
CA ARG A 211 10.51 21.03 -5.77
C ARG A 211 9.78 20.46 -4.55
N VAL A 212 10.48 20.35 -3.42
CA VAL A 212 9.87 19.87 -2.18
C VAL A 212 8.76 20.81 -1.73
N GLN A 213 8.90 22.13 -1.92
CA GLN A 213 7.88 23.11 -1.56
C GLN A 213 6.61 22.96 -2.42
N ALA A 214 6.72 22.61 -3.70
CA ALA A 214 5.57 22.32 -4.55
C ALA A 214 4.76 21.12 -3.99
N VAL A 215 5.44 20.05 -3.59
CA VAL A 215 4.79 18.89 -2.94
C VAL A 215 4.18 19.28 -1.59
N VAL A 216 4.91 20.03 -0.75
CA VAL A 216 4.43 20.52 0.56
C VAL A 216 3.16 21.34 0.39
N ASN A 217 3.09 22.22 -0.60
CA ASN A 217 1.92 23.05 -0.87
C ASN A 217 0.70 22.19 -1.29
N GLU A 218 0.89 21.18 -2.14
CA GLU A 218 -0.19 20.26 -2.51
C GLU A 218 -0.70 19.45 -1.30
N LEU A 219 0.20 19.12 -0.36
CA LEU A 219 -0.11 18.39 0.87
C LEU A 219 -0.53 19.31 2.04
N GLN A 220 -0.96 20.54 1.74
CA GLN A 220 -1.48 21.50 2.73
C GLN A 220 -0.50 21.87 3.85
N GLY A 221 0.77 22.00 3.51
CA GLY A 221 1.81 22.41 4.45
C GLY A 221 2.41 21.27 5.29
N GLU A 222 2.20 20.03 4.91
CA GLU A 222 2.81 18.86 5.55
C GLU A 222 4.34 18.92 5.42
N LYS A 223 5.06 18.82 6.54
CA LYS A 223 6.53 18.84 6.53
C LYS A 223 7.08 17.53 6.01
N ILE A 224 7.99 17.59 5.05
CA ILE A 224 8.57 16.40 4.41
C ILE A 224 10.05 16.32 4.74
N ASP A 225 10.47 15.20 5.33
CA ASP A 225 11.86 14.85 5.55
C ASP A 225 12.30 13.89 4.45
N ILE A 226 13.33 14.28 3.69
CA ILE A 226 13.92 13.43 2.65
C ILE A 226 15.12 12.72 3.26
N VAL A 227 15.07 11.40 3.25
CA VAL A 227 16.06 10.50 3.87
C VAL A 227 16.87 9.81 2.79
N ASN A 228 18.20 9.90 2.89
CA ASN A 228 19.08 9.14 2.02
C ASN A 228 19.07 7.66 2.44
N TRP A 229 18.78 6.78 1.50
CA TRP A 229 18.73 5.34 1.73
C TRP A 229 20.15 4.76 1.88
N SER A 230 20.29 3.78 2.77
CA SER A 230 21.52 3.00 2.94
C SER A 230 21.16 1.52 3.08
N GLU A 231 22.07 0.66 2.63
CA GLU A 231 21.95 -0.80 2.84
C GLU A 231 22.20 -1.17 4.29
N ASP A 232 23.03 -0.38 4.99
CA ASP A 232 23.30 -0.54 6.41
C ASP A 232 22.12 0.04 7.23
N PRO A 233 21.40 -0.79 8.00
CA PRO A 233 20.29 -0.33 8.85
C PRO A 233 20.73 0.70 9.90
N ALA A 234 21.98 0.64 10.36
CA ALA A 234 22.49 1.60 11.35
C ALA A 234 22.63 3.01 10.76
N ILE A 235 23.14 3.12 9.54
CA ILE A 235 23.24 4.38 8.82
C ILE A 235 21.85 4.87 8.46
N LEU A 236 20.98 3.98 7.99
CA LEU A 236 19.63 4.31 7.55
C LEU A 236 18.78 4.86 8.70
N VAL A 237 18.85 4.25 9.91
CA VAL A 237 18.10 4.77 11.08
C VAL A 237 18.65 6.12 11.54
N SER A 238 19.97 6.32 11.48
CA SER A 238 20.58 7.61 11.78
C SER A 238 20.06 8.72 10.85
N ASN A 239 20.04 8.46 9.55
CA ASN A 239 19.47 9.39 8.57
C ASN A 239 17.99 9.65 8.80
N ALA A 240 17.23 8.60 9.15
CA ALA A 240 15.77 8.69 9.36
C ALA A 240 15.38 9.45 10.62
N LEU A 241 16.23 9.45 11.67
CA LEU A 241 16.00 10.18 12.93
C LEU A 241 16.49 11.63 12.90
N SER A 242 17.12 12.08 11.81
CA SER A 242 17.51 13.48 11.65
C SER A 242 16.37 14.44 12.09
N PRO A 243 16.68 15.55 12.80
CA PRO A 243 18.00 16.15 13.09
C PRO A 243 18.66 15.65 14.40
N ALA A 244 18.26 14.50 14.95
CA ALA A 244 18.91 13.93 16.12
C ALA A 244 20.25 13.27 15.72
N GLU A 245 21.28 13.50 16.51
CA GLU A 245 22.58 12.86 16.32
C GLU A 245 22.63 11.54 17.07
N VAL A 246 22.83 10.45 16.33
CA VAL A 246 22.91 9.09 16.86
C VAL A 246 24.37 8.77 17.20
N GLN A 247 24.63 8.28 18.43
CA GLN A 247 25.98 7.88 18.86
C GLN A 247 26.29 6.45 18.45
N ARG A 248 25.35 5.55 18.70
CA ARG A 248 25.51 4.13 18.43
C ARG A 248 24.18 3.47 18.11
N VAL A 249 24.22 2.47 17.25
CA VAL A 249 23.06 1.63 16.90
C VAL A 249 23.44 0.17 17.08
N ASN A 250 22.64 -0.55 17.83
CA ASN A 250 22.73 -2.01 17.89
C ASN A 250 21.62 -2.58 16.99
N VAL A 251 22.02 -3.41 16.02
CA VAL A 251 21.12 -3.97 15.02
C VAL A 251 20.85 -5.44 15.34
N ASP A 252 19.59 -5.77 15.61
CA ASP A 252 19.11 -7.14 15.68
C ASP A 252 18.30 -7.44 14.40
N SER A 253 18.96 -8.04 13.42
CA SER A 253 18.35 -8.34 12.13
C SER A 253 17.34 -9.48 12.21
N GLU A 254 17.46 -10.42 13.14
CA GLU A 254 16.55 -11.56 13.30
C GLU A 254 15.20 -11.11 13.80
N ARG A 255 15.19 -10.22 14.80
CA ARG A 255 13.98 -9.65 15.40
C ARG A 255 13.51 -8.37 14.72
N LYS A 256 14.26 -7.88 13.73
CA LYS A 256 14.02 -6.58 13.08
C LYS A 256 13.92 -5.43 14.08
N LYS A 257 14.89 -5.37 15.00
CA LYS A 257 14.93 -4.40 16.08
C LYS A 257 16.20 -3.56 16.00
N LEU A 258 16.07 -2.27 16.26
CA LEU A 258 17.16 -1.31 16.27
C LEU A 258 17.17 -0.61 17.63
N ASP A 259 18.22 -0.82 18.43
CA ASP A 259 18.42 -0.07 19.66
C ASP A 259 19.34 1.12 19.35
N VAL A 260 18.79 2.30 19.44
CA VAL A 260 19.45 3.56 19.09
C VAL A 260 19.86 4.29 20.35
N ILE A 261 21.16 4.50 20.53
CA ILE A 261 21.73 5.15 21.68
C ILE A 261 22.08 6.60 21.34
N LEU A 262 21.60 7.54 22.17
CA LEU A 262 21.70 8.97 21.98
C LEU A 262 22.12 9.67 23.27
N THR A 263 22.58 10.92 23.12
CA THR A 263 22.68 11.83 24.27
C THR A 263 21.29 12.29 24.74
N GLU A 264 21.18 12.67 26.01
CA GLU A 264 19.94 13.24 26.58
C GLU A 264 19.41 14.43 25.77
N GLU A 265 20.30 15.28 25.25
CA GLU A 265 19.94 16.45 24.43
C GLU A 265 19.27 16.06 23.10
N ASN A 266 19.67 14.93 22.51
CA ASN A 266 19.13 14.44 21.24
C ASN A 266 17.91 13.54 21.42
N LEU A 267 17.66 13.03 22.62
CA LEU A 267 16.51 12.16 22.93
C LEU A 267 15.17 12.79 22.51
N SER A 268 14.95 14.02 22.92
CA SER A 268 13.71 14.75 22.58
C SER A 268 13.56 15.01 21.08
N LYS A 269 14.67 15.24 20.36
CA LYS A 269 14.65 15.43 18.90
C LYS A 269 14.35 14.11 18.17
N ALA A 270 14.97 13.00 18.61
CA ALA A 270 14.77 11.67 18.04
C ALA A 270 13.32 11.17 18.22
N ILE A 271 12.77 11.31 19.42
CA ILE A 271 11.38 10.95 19.70
C ILE A 271 10.42 11.88 18.95
N GLY A 272 10.70 13.19 18.97
CA GLY A 272 9.86 14.20 18.39
C GLY A 272 8.55 14.42 19.15
N ARG A 273 7.74 15.40 18.69
CA ARG A 273 6.47 15.73 19.33
C ARG A 273 5.53 14.51 19.35
N ARG A 274 5.12 14.04 20.52
CA ARG A 274 4.24 12.87 20.72
C ARG A 274 4.76 11.59 20.03
N GLY A 275 6.07 11.40 19.98
CA GLY A 275 6.67 10.25 19.34
C GLY A 275 6.55 10.21 17.81
N GLN A 276 6.24 11.34 17.17
CA GLN A 276 5.99 11.39 15.72
C GLN A 276 7.22 11.02 14.90
N ASN A 277 8.41 11.52 15.29
CA ASN A 277 9.63 11.27 14.51
C ASN A 277 10.03 9.79 14.53
N VAL A 278 10.08 9.17 15.71
CA VAL A 278 10.39 7.73 15.83
C VAL A 278 9.32 6.86 15.18
N ARG A 279 8.02 7.18 15.34
CA ARG A 279 6.93 6.43 14.72
C ARG A 279 7.00 6.44 13.20
N LEU A 280 7.33 7.59 12.59
CA LEU A 280 7.53 7.71 11.14
C LEU A 280 8.78 6.95 10.70
N ALA A 281 9.88 7.01 11.44
CA ALA A 281 11.10 6.24 11.16
C ALA A 281 10.84 4.73 11.24
N THR A 282 10.14 4.24 12.28
CA THR A 282 9.73 2.84 12.42
C THR A 282 8.94 2.34 11.22
N LYS A 283 7.95 3.12 10.75
CA LYS A 283 7.16 2.78 9.56
C LYS A 283 7.98 2.84 8.27
N LEU A 284 8.92 3.79 8.18
CA LEU A 284 9.77 3.97 7.01
C LEU A 284 10.73 2.80 6.82
N LEU A 285 11.35 2.34 7.91
CA LEU A 285 12.35 1.28 7.90
C LEU A 285 11.76 -0.13 8.01
N ASN A 286 10.56 -0.25 8.54
CA ASN A 286 9.93 -1.52 8.92
C ASN A 286 10.75 -2.31 9.96
N TYR A 287 11.38 -1.57 10.89
CA TYR A 287 12.10 -2.05 12.06
C TYR A 287 11.48 -1.47 13.32
N GLU A 288 11.46 -2.22 14.40
CA GLU A 288 11.16 -1.69 15.73
C GLU A 288 12.35 -0.85 16.21
N ILE A 289 12.12 0.43 16.51
CA ILE A 289 13.17 1.34 16.94
C ILE A 289 12.97 1.66 18.42
N ASN A 290 13.93 1.23 19.24
CA ASN A 290 14.03 1.63 20.64
C ASN A 290 15.07 2.74 20.76
N ILE A 291 14.67 3.79 21.44
CA ILE A 291 15.54 4.94 21.70
C ILE A 291 15.86 4.96 23.17
N MET A 292 17.15 5.04 23.50
CA MET A 292 17.62 5.08 24.88
C MET A 292 18.85 5.96 25.02
N THR A 293 19.13 6.39 26.23
CA THR A 293 20.36 7.10 26.59
C THR A 293 21.50 6.11 26.86
N ASP A 294 22.75 6.62 26.87
CA ASP A 294 23.92 5.81 27.26
C ASP A 294 23.81 5.26 28.69
N ALA A 295 23.19 6.02 29.59
CA ALA A 295 22.94 5.60 30.96
C ALA A 295 21.95 4.42 31.00
N GLU A 296 20.81 4.56 30.34
CA GLU A 296 19.79 3.50 30.24
C GLU A 296 20.33 2.23 29.57
N ASP A 297 21.15 2.37 28.51
CA ASP A 297 21.78 1.22 27.84
C ASP A 297 22.79 0.53 28.77
N SER A 298 23.55 1.30 29.56
CA SER A 298 24.50 0.75 30.54
C SER A 298 23.77 0.01 31.66
N GLU A 299 22.70 0.58 32.19
CA GLU A 299 21.86 -0.08 33.21
C GLU A 299 21.21 -1.36 32.67
N ARG A 300 20.69 -1.32 31.46
CA ARG A 300 20.11 -2.49 30.79
C ARG A 300 21.14 -3.59 30.62
N ARG A 301 22.35 -3.26 30.12
CA ARG A 301 23.43 -4.26 29.95
C ARG A 301 23.87 -4.84 31.30
N GLN A 302 23.95 -4.02 32.34
CA GLN A 302 24.25 -4.51 33.67
C GLN A 302 23.16 -5.45 34.19
N SER A 303 21.90 -5.10 33.97
CA SER A 303 20.76 -5.94 34.35
C SER A 303 20.74 -7.26 33.56
N GLU A 304 20.93 -7.20 32.25
CA GLU A 304 21.02 -8.40 31.40
C GLU A 304 22.21 -9.28 31.77
N PHE A 305 23.37 -8.68 32.06
CA PHE A 305 24.55 -9.39 32.52
C PHE A 305 24.27 -10.11 33.83
N LYS A 306 23.65 -9.41 34.78
CA LYS A 306 23.30 -9.98 36.09
C LYS A 306 22.28 -11.10 35.96
N GLU A 307 21.24 -10.93 35.15
CA GLU A 307 20.21 -11.94 34.91
C GLU A 307 20.80 -13.20 34.25
N LYS A 308 21.65 -13.03 33.24
CA LYS A 308 22.35 -14.15 32.60
C LYS A 308 23.29 -14.88 33.57
N THR A 309 24.03 -14.12 34.39
CA THR A 309 24.92 -14.69 35.43
C THR A 309 24.07 -15.48 36.43
N GLU A 310 22.98 -14.94 36.96
CA GLU A 310 22.08 -15.64 37.88
C GLU A 310 21.49 -16.92 37.27
N ASN A 311 21.15 -16.87 35.97
CA ASN A 311 20.66 -18.05 35.24
C ASN A 311 21.72 -19.14 35.13
N PHE A 312 22.99 -18.80 34.86
CA PHE A 312 24.08 -19.79 34.83
C PHE A 312 24.39 -20.35 36.22
N VAL A 313 24.49 -19.49 37.25
CA VAL A 313 24.70 -19.89 38.65
C VAL A 313 23.60 -20.87 39.10
N LYS A 314 22.34 -20.56 38.82
CA LYS A 314 21.18 -21.33 39.29
C LYS A 314 21.04 -22.69 38.58
N ASN A 315 21.22 -22.71 37.24
CA ASN A 315 20.95 -23.88 36.44
C ASN A 315 22.15 -24.84 36.33
N LEU A 316 23.36 -24.32 36.47
CA LEU A 316 24.60 -25.10 36.37
C LEU A 316 25.27 -25.25 37.76
N GLU A 317 24.64 -24.77 38.84
CA GLU A 317 25.17 -24.80 40.22
C GLU A 317 26.62 -24.27 40.31
N LEU A 318 26.90 -23.20 39.53
CA LEU A 318 28.23 -22.60 39.45
C LEU A 318 28.44 -21.52 40.50
N ASP A 319 29.71 -21.22 40.81
CA ASP A 319 30.07 -20.04 41.56
C ASP A 319 29.78 -18.75 40.75
N GLU A 320 29.43 -17.67 41.44
CA GLU A 320 29.08 -16.38 40.83
C GLU A 320 30.19 -15.84 39.91
N THR A 321 31.46 -16.05 40.30
CA THR A 321 32.62 -15.65 39.51
C THR A 321 32.73 -16.42 38.18
N LEU A 322 32.41 -17.69 38.15
CA LEU A 322 32.37 -18.53 36.95
C LEU A 322 31.18 -18.15 36.04
N GLY A 323 30.02 -17.87 36.65
CA GLY A 323 28.88 -17.38 35.90
C GLY A 323 29.16 -16.06 35.19
N GLN A 324 29.79 -15.09 35.90
CA GLN A 324 30.21 -13.82 35.31
C GLN A 324 31.24 -13.98 34.17
N LEU A 325 32.20 -14.90 34.34
CA LEU A 325 33.21 -15.19 33.32
C LEU A 325 32.58 -15.75 32.04
N LEU A 326 31.65 -16.70 32.16
CA LEU A 326 30.94 -17.26 31.02
C LEU A 326 30.15 -16.20 30.24
N VAL A 327 29.48 -15.29 30.94
CA VAL A 327 28.75 -14.18 30.29
C VAL A 327 29.74 -13.20 29.64
N ALA A 328 30.89 -12.91 30.27
CA ALA A 328 31.93 -12.04 29.72
C ALA A 328 32.55 -12.60 28.43
N GLU A 329 32.69 -13.91 28.33
CA GLU A 329 33.16 -14.61 27.12
C GLU A 329 32.11 -14.75 26.02
N GLY A 330 30.87 -14.23 26.24
CA GLY A 330 29.82 -14.12 25.21
C GLY A 330 28.82 -15.26 25.22
N PHE A 331 28.85 -16.18 26.19
CA PHE A 331 27.80 -17.19 26.33
C PHE A 331 26.50 -16.55 26.80
N SER A 332 25.42 -16.77 26.04
CA SER A 332 24.13 -16.19 26.31
C SER A 332 23.11 -17.18 26.87
N SER A 333 23.29 -18.45 26.55
CA SER A 333 22.41 -19.55 26.96
C SER A 333 23.19 -20.82 27.35
N ILE A 334 22.50 -21.74 28.03
CA ILE A 334 23.06 -23.04 28.40
C ILE A 334 23.34 -23.87 27.15
N ASP A 335 22.55 -23.72 26.11
CA ASP A 335 22.71 -24.44 24.86
C ASP A 335 24.00 -24.01 24.13
N ASP A 336 24.37 -22.71 24.21
CA ASP A 336 25.66 -22.22 23.67
C ASP A 336 26.86 -22.94 24.32
N ILE A 337 26.76 -23.28 25.61
CA ILE A 337 27.77 -23.99 26.33
C ILE A 337 27.85 -25.47 25.90
N LYS A 338 26.69 -26.11 25.65
CA LYS A 338 26.61 -27.50 25.18
C LYS A 338 27.19 -27.68 23.78
N ASP A 339 26.98 -26.69 22.92
CA ASP A 339 27.46 -26.71 21.53
C ASP A 339 28.96 -26.38 21.42
N THR A 340 29.56 -25.85 22.49
CA THR A 340 30.97 -25.46 22.51
C THR A 340 31.87 -26.66 22.86
N THR A 341 33.02 -26.77 22.16
CA THR A 341 33.97 -27.84 22.41
C THR A 341 34.73 -27.65 23.72
N ALA A 342 35.08 -28.77 24.35
CA ALA A 342 35.89 -28.80 25.62
C ALA A 342 37.16 -27.95 25.54
N ASP A 343 37.89 -28.07 24.42
CA ASP A 343 39.14 -27.32 24.21
C ASP A 343 38.93 -25.80 24.14
N SER A 344 37.75 -25.34 23.73
CA SER A 344 37.43 -23.93 23.69
C SER A 344 37.06 -23.38 25.06
N LEU A 345 36.37 -24.16 25.88
CA LEU A 345 36.04 -23.79 27.28
C LEU A 345 37.30 -23.77 28.16
N MET A 346 38.23 -24.69 27.96
CA MET A 346 39.49 -24.72 28.71
C MET A 346 40.49 -23.60 28.36
N LYS A 347 40.28 -22.89 27.24
CA LYS A 347 41.12 -21.73 26.88
C LYS A 347 40.72 -20.45 27.60
N ILE A 348 39.60 -20.46 28.29
CA ILE A 348 39.10 -19.32 29.05
C ILE A 348 39.91 -19.22 30.35
N GLU A 349 40.64 -18.12 30.53
CA GLU A 349 41.40 -17.87 31.77
C GLU A 349 40.47 -17.89 32.98
N GLY A 350 40.66 -18.84 33.90
CA GLY A 350 39.86 -19.00 35.11
C GLY A 350 38.92 -20.22 35.13
N ILE A 351 38.80 -21.00 34.06
CA ILE A 351 38.11 -22.30 34.06
C ILE A 351 39.13 -23.40 34.26
N GLU A 352 39.17 -23.96 35.48
CA GLU A 352 40.00 -25.13 35.81
C GLU A 352 39.31 -26.44 35.32
N ALA A 353 40.10 -27.51 35.15
CA ALA A 353 39.61 -28.84 34.69
C ALA A 353 38.49 -29.40 35.60
N VAL A 354 38.44 -29.03 36.86
CA VAL A 354 37.39 -29.43 37.83
C VAL A 354 36.05 -28.74 37.52
N SER A 355 36.11 -27.46 37.14
CA SER A 355 34.91 -26.68 36.76
C SER A 355 34.30 -27.15 35.45
N TYR A 356 35.11 -27.61 34.51
CA TYR A 356 34.69 -28.22 33.24
C TYR A 356 33.89 -29.53 33.44
N THR A 357 34.35 -30.42 34.35
CA THR A 357 33.60 -31.67 34.67
C THR A 357 32.23 -31.40 35.26
N HIS A 358 32.11 -30.32 36.02
CA HIS A 358 30.84 -29.88 36.61
C HIS A 358 29.87 -29.31 35.53
N LEU A 359 30.39 -28.48 34.63
CA LEU A 359 29.62 -27.88 33.52
C LEU A 359 29.03 -28.95 32.57
N ARG A 360 29.66 -30.11 32.44
CA ARG A 360 29.20 -31.19 31.54
C ARG A 360 28.28 -32.22 32.23
N ALA A 361 28.17 -32.17 33.54
CA ALA A 361 27.34 -33.10 34.31
C ALA A 361 25.86 -32.65 34.41
N HIS A 362 25.54 -31.41 34.07
CA HIS A 362 24.26 -30.81 34.01
C HIS A 362 23.85 -30.44 32.53
#